data_29ffa25ee3eed35902913ff45390e544
#
_entry.id   29ffa25ee3eed35902913ff45390e544
#
_cell.length_a   1.000
_cell.length_b   1.000
_cell.length_c   1.000
_cell.angle_alpha   90.00
_cell.angle_beta   90.00
_cell.angle_gamma   90.00
#
_symmetry.space_group_name_H-M   'P 1'
#
loop_
_entity.id
_entity.type
_entity.pdbx_description
1 polymer ?
#
loop_
_entity_poly.entity_id
_entity_poly.type
_entity_poly.pdbx_seq_one_letter_code
_entity_poly.pdbx_strand_id
1 'polypeptide(L)'
;MAATMKPPGLHEGMGLAAAYPGDEGIERDPRVLFVEDFETGTVVELGNRWGNATQPENLSFSTEIPPNSPGNRSLRIATTGHLFTHTRGVDRMHARFYVKFHPRIGYIHHFVTLWADRTPTPWPKGWAGKKPSGDALFSSGIEPWHDGNKYPPPGVWHFYSYWHEMKPDGVGHYWGNFFNAPQEPIEPGRWCCVEAMLQANSKPEAADGEQAFWVDGKPIGHFQGIRWRSSDKLKLNSFWLLDYVSNEVMKQSNEKYPDRVYEVWFDDIVVATDYIGPLQGFAVTE
;
A
#
# COMPACT_ATOMS: atom_id res chain seq x y z
N MET A 1 -13.23 7.27 24.61
CA MET A 1 -12.90 6.34 23.53
C MET A 1 -14.14 6.18 22.68
N ALA A 2 -14.16 6.71 21.46
CA ALA A 2 -15.24 6.43 20.53
C ALA A 2 -14.97 5.04 19.96
N ALA A 3 -15.91 4.11 20.14
CA ALA A 3 -15.84 2.79 19.53
C ALA A 3 -15.80 3.00 18.01
N THR A 4 -14.71 2.64 17.37
CA THR A 4 -14.61 2.57 15.90
C THR A 4 -15.61 1.53 15.43
N MET A 5 -16.70 1.99 14.79
CA MET A 5 -17.67 1.06 14.22
C MET A 5 -17.00 0.31 13.06
N LYS A 6 -16.93 -1.01 13.17
CA LYS A 6 -16.47 -1.90 12.10
C LYS A 6 -17.25 -1.61 10.81
N PRO A 7 -16.57 -1.37 9.67
CA PRO A 7 -17.25 -1.30 8.38
C PRO A 7 -18.01 -2.61 8.10
N PRO A 8 -19.32 -2.55 7.79
CA PRO A 8 -20.11 -3.77 7.57
C PRO A 8 -19.62 -4.53 6.31
N GLY A 9 -19.61 -5.86 6.41
CA GLY A 9 -19.37 -6.75 5.26
C GLY A 9 -17.91 -7.08 4.94
N LEU A 10 -16.92 -6.53 5.67
CA LEU A 10 -15.51 -6.87 5.50
C LEU A 10 -15.08 -8.07 6.37
N HIS A 11 -14.13 -8.85 5.85
CA HIS A 11 -13.42 -9.86 6.64
C HIS A 11 -12.68 -9.24 7.81
N GLU A 12 -12.47 -9.99 8.87
CA GLU A 12 -11.65 -9.60 10.03
C GLU A 12 -10.83 -10.80 10.49
N GLY A 13 -9.59 -10.54 10.92
CA GLY A 13 -8.67 -11.58 11.34
C GLY A 13 -8.13 -12.39 10.18
N MET A 14 -8.22 -13.69 10.27
CA MET A 14 -7.62 -14.62 9.32
C MET A 14 -8.36 -14.64 7.98
N GLY A 15 -7.58 -14.62 6.90
CA GLY A 15 -8.04 -14.74 5.51
C GLY A 15 -7.41 -15.93 4.80
N LEU A 16 -6.92 -15.71 3.58
CA LEU A 16 -6.23 -16.71 2.77
C LEU A 16 -5.03 -17.33 3.49
N ALA A 17 -4.25 -16.51 4.22
CA ALA A 17 -3.09 -16.94 5.00
C ALA A 17 -3.42 -18.01 6.07
N ALA A 18 -4.67 -18.17 6.46
CA ALA A 18 -5.09 -19.22 7.39
C ALA A 18 -4.80 -20.64 6.89
N ALA A 19 -4.81 -20.85 5.57
CA ALA A 19 -4.53 -22.13 4.95
C ALA A 19 -3.03 -22.37 4.69
N TYR A 20 -2.19 -21.36 4.91
CA TYR A 20 -0.76 -21.35 4.61
C TYR A 20 0.05 -20.83 5.81
N PRO A 21 0.30 -21.66 6.85
CA PRO A 21 1.09 -21.23 8.01
C PRO A 21 2.45 -20.69 7.61
N GLY A 22 2.79 -19.46 8.04
CA GLY A 22 4.00 -18.77 7.60
C GLY A 22 4.04 -18.42 6.11
N ASP A 23 2.88 -18.38 5.45
CA ASP A 23 2.74 -18.22 3.99
C ASP A 23 3.40 -19.35 3.15
N GLU A 24 3.83 -20.45 3.77
CA GLU A 24 4.48 -21.55 3.07
C GLU A 24 3.57 -22.17 2.00
N GLY A 25 3.97 -22.04 0.73
CA GLY A 25 3.21 -22.55 -0.41
C GLY A 25 2.06 -21.67 -0.88
N ILE A 26 1.85 -20.49 -0.30
CA ILE A 26 0.76 -19.56 -0.67
C ILE A 26 0.87 -19.11 -2.14
N GLU A 27 2.06 -19.09 -2.72
CA GLU A 27 2.32 -18.76 -4.11
C GLU A 27 1.64 -19.73 -5.12
N ARG A 28 1.23 -20.92 -4.65
CA ARG A 28 0.53 -21.93 -5.46
C ARG A 28 -0.97 -21.77 -5.45
N ASP A 29 -1.52 -20.92 -4.59
CA ASP A 29 -2.95 -20.65 -4.59
C ASP A 29 -3.34 -19.87 -5.87
N PRO A 30 -4.35 -20.33 -6.64
CA PRO A 30 -4.74 -19.68 -7.92
C PRO A 30 -5.22 -18.24 -7.74
N ARG A 31 -5.58 -17.84 -6.53
CA ARG A 31 -5.97 -16.47 -6.18
C ARG A 31 -4.77 -15.55 -5.99
N VAL A 32 -3.59 -16.09 -5.70
CA VAL A 32 -2.36 -15.32 -5.51
C VAL A 32 -1.79 -14.85 -6.84
N LEU A 33 -1.38 -13.60 -6.89
CA LEU A 33 -0.85 -12.92 -8.06
C LEU A 33 0.66 -12.71 -7.96
N PHE A 34 1.17 -12.47 -6.75
CA PHE A 34 2.58 -12.19 -6.47
C PHE A 34 2.88 -12.43 -5.00
N VAL A 35 4.10 -12.89 -4.70
CA VAL A 35 4.64 -13.08 -3.35
C VAL A 35 6.09 -12.61 -3.32
N GLU A 36 6.50 -11.96 -2.22
CA GLU A 36 7.89 -11.63 -1.94
C GLU A 36 8.14 -11.66 -0.43
N ASP A 37 9.07 -12.51 0.00
CA ASP A 37 9.51 -12.69 1.37
C ASP A 37 10.94 -12.17 1.64
N PHE A 38 11.59 -11.65 0.61
CA PHE A 38 12.97 -11.14 0.62
C PHE A 38 14.05 -12.15 1.02
N GLU A 39 13.74 -13.44 1.18
CA GLU A 39 14.68 -14.46 1.70
C GLU A 39 15.74 -14.90 0.69
N THR A 40 15.59 -14.58 -0.58
CA THR A 40 16.50 -15.04 -1.63
C THR A 40 17.18 -13.91 -2.40
N GLY A 41 18.39 -14.16 -2.88
CA GLY A 41 19.10 -13.30 -3.82
C GLY A 41 19.69 -12.02 -3.23
N THR A 42 20.07 -11.13 -4.12
CA THR A 42 20.64 -9.80 -3.88
C THR A 42 19.64 -8.70 -4.24
N VAL A 43 19.94 -7.45 -3.92
CA VAL A 43 19.11 -6.27 -4.32
C VAL A 43 18.99 -6.16 -5.84
N VAL A 44 20.04 -6.54 -6.59
CA VAL A 44 20.00 -6.56 -8.06
C VAL A 44 19.03 -7.61 -8.59
N GLU A 45 19.09 -8.82 -8.03
CA GLU A 45 18.18 -9.91 -8.40
C GLU A 45 16.74 -9.63 -7.97
N LEU A 46 16.55 -8.91 -6.85
CA LEU A 46 15.24 -8.41 -6.42
C LEU A 46 14.60 -7.52 -7.50
N GLY A 47 15.37 -6.57 -8.06
CA GLY A 47 14.90 -5.74 -9.18
C GLY A 47 14.47 -6.56 -10.40
N ASN A 48 15.16 -7.66 -10.69
CA ASN A 48 14.78 -8.56 -11.79
C ASN A 48 13.48 -9.33 -11.49
N ARG A 49 13.29 -9.81 -10.24
CA ARG A 49 12.05 -10.53 -9.84
C ARG A 49 10.83 -9.62 -9.85
N TRP A 50 10.99 -8.39 -9.46
CA TRP A 50 9.91 -7.39 -9.47
C TRP A 50 9.66 -6.81 -10.87
N GLY A 51 10.64 -6.86 -11.76
CA GLY A 51 10.60 -6.23 -13.08
C GLY A 51 11.11 -4.79 -13.11
N ASN A 52 11.15 -4.08 -12.00
CA ASN A 52 11.81 -2.79 -11.87
C ASN A 52 12.14 -2.46 -10.40
N ALA A 53 13.33 -1.92 -10.19
CA ALA A 53 13.75 -1.28 -8.94
C ALA A 53 14.31 0.12 -9.25
N THR A 54 13.80 1.12 -8.55
CA THR A 54 14.28 2.51 -8.68
C THR A 54 15.04 2.89 -7.41
N GLN A 55 16.17 3.57 -7.57
CA GLN A 55 17.09 3.95 -6.49
C GLN A 55 17.57 2.73 -5.68
N PRO A 56 18.13 1.71 -6.36
CA PRO A 56 18.55 0.47 -5.69
C PRO A 56 19.63 0.70 -4.64
N GLU A 57 20.38 1.81 -4.71
CA GLU A 57 21.36 2.22 -3.71
C GLU A 57 20.75 2.51 -2.34
N ASN A 58 19.45 2.81 -2.28
CA ASN A 58 18.70 3.03 -1.04
C ASN A 58 18.09 1.74 -0.48
N LEU A 59 18.16 0.64 -1.23
CA LEU A 59 17.63 -0.67 -0.84
C LEU A 59 18.71 -1.51 -0.18
N SER A 60 18.37 -2.18 0.90
CA SER A 60 19.26 -3.15 1.57
C SER A 60 18.44 -4.20 2.31
N PHE A 61 19.03 -5.36 2.57
CA PHE A 61 18.42 -6.34 3.45
C PHE A 61 18.80 -6.08 4.91
N SER A 62 17.87 -6.39 5.80
CA SER A 62 17.98 -6.21 7.25
C SER A 62 17.55 -7.49 7.96
N THR A 63 18.10 -7.75 9.15
CA THR A 63 17.68 -8.84 10.04
C THR A 63 16.49 -8.45 10.94
N GLU A 64 15.95 -7.26 10.79
CA GLU A 64 14.71 -6.83 11.42
C GLU A 64 13.53 -7.47 10.68
N ILE A 65 12.81 -8.39 11.31
CA ILE A 65 11.68 -9.13 10.72
C ILE A 65 10.42 -8.97 11.56
N PRO A 66 9.23 -9.16 10.98
CA PRO A 66 7.98 -9.17 11.74
C PRO A 66 7.95 -10.30 12.78
N PRO A 67 7.28 -10.11 13.91
CA PRO A 67 7.00 -11.20 14.83
C PRO A 67 6.26 -12.34 14.11
N ASN A 68 6.73 -13.57 14.30
CA ASN A 68 6.22 -14.79 13.67
C ASN A 68 6.40 -14.88 12.14
N SER A 69 7.16 -13.99 11.52
CA SER A 69 7.66 -14.25 10.17
C SER A 69 8.56 -15.50 10.21
N PRO A 70 8.42 -16.42 9.24
CA PRO A 70 9.30 -17.57 9.13
C PRO A 70 10.69 -17.21 8.57
N GLY A 71 10.83 -15.96 8.06
CA GLY A 71 12.03 -15.46 7.41
C GLY A 71 13.16 -15.10 8.38
N ASN A 72 14.26 -14.61 7.81
CA ASN A 72 15.44 -14.17 8.53
C ASN A 72 15.87 -12.75 8.15
N ARG A 73 15.22 -12.17 7.12
CA ARG A 73 15.54 -10.84 6.64
C ARG A 73 14.33 -10.16 6.00
N SER A 74 14.34 -8.85 6.03
CA SER A 74 13.36 -7.96 5.41
C SER A 74 14.05 -7.01 4.44
N LEU A 75 13.29 -6.30 3.62
CA LEU A 75 13.77 -5.17 2.83
C LEU A 75 13.76 -3.91 3.68
N ARG A 76 14.91 -3.22 3.78
CA ARG A 76 15.03 -1.87 4.30
C ARG A 76 15.16 -0.88 3.15
N ILE A 77 14.35 0.17 3.16
CA ILE A 77 14.45 1.32 2.26
C ILE A 77 14.89 2.53 3.08
N ALA A 78 15.95 3.19 2.63
CA ALA A 78 16.46 4.42 3.23
C ALA A 78 16.10 5.62 2.33
N THR A 79 15.29 6.53 2.82
CA THR A 79 14.83 7.75 2.17
C THR A 79 13.78 7.48 1.09
N THR A 80 14.18 7.08 -0.11
CA THR A 80 13.27 6.83 -1.23
C THR A 80 13.75 5.60 -2.01
N GLY A 81 12.84 4.69 -2.28
CA GLY A 81 13.10 3.50 -3.09
C GLY A 81 11.80 2.85 -3.54
N HIS A 82 11.83 2.24 -4.71
CA HIS A 82 10.64 1.64 -5.29
C HIS A 82 10.94 0.26 -5.86
N LEU A 83 10.02 -0.67 -5.62
CA LEU A 83 9.90 -1.92 -6.36
C LEU A 83 8.54 -1.93 -7.06
N PHE A 84 8.53 -2.33 -8.31
CA PHE A 84 7.35 -2.31 -9.14
C PHE A 84 7.17 -3.64 -9.85
N THR A 85 5.99 -4.24 -9.75
CA THR A 85 5.70 -5.49 -10.43
C THR A 85 4.38 -5.43 -11.20
N HIS A 86 4.32 -6.22 -12.26
CA HIS A 86 3.12 -6.48 -13.05
C HIS A 86 2.54 -7.83 -12.71
N THR A 87 1.21 -7.87 -12.68
CA THR A 87 0.46 -9.11 -12.54
C THR A 87 -0.52 -9.26 -13.70
N ARG A 88 -1.16 -10.43 -13.81
CA ARG A 88 -2.35 -10.57 -14.67
C ARG A 88 -3.43 -9.57 -14.25
N GLY A 89 -4.19 -9.03 -15.20
CA GLY A 89 -5.28 -8.10 -14.91
C GLY A 89 -6.44 -8.75 -14.18
N VAL A 90 -6.90 -8.11 -13.10
CA VAL A 90 -8.01 -8.59 -12.26
C VAL A 90 -8.98 -7.44 -11.96
N ASP A 91 -10.22 -7.76 -11.57
CA ASP A 91 -11.21 -6.75 -11.17
C ASP A 91 -11.11 -6.39 -9.68
N ARG A 92 -10.54 -7.29 -8.85
CA ARG A 92 -10.26 -7.06 -7.44
C ARG A 92 -8.82 -7.45 -7.16
N MET A 93 -8.13 -6.60 -6.41
CA MET A 93 -6.76 -6.83 -5.95
C MET A 93 -6.64 -6.48 -4.47
N HIS A 94 -6.11 -7.41 -3.71
CA HIS A 94 -5.66 -7.24 -2.35
C HIS A 94 -4.14 -7.23 -2.34
N ALA A 95 -3.53 -6.41 -1.50
CA ALA A 95 -2.10 -6.43 -1.24
C ALA A 95 -1.87 -6.34 0.27
N ARG A 96 -1.36 -7.41 0.85
CA ARG A 96 -0.89 -7.45 2.23
C ARG A 96 0.62 -7.29 2.25
N PHE A 97 1.11 -6.49 3.19
CA PHE A 97 2.53 -6.31 3.47
C PHE A 97 2.73 -6.02 4.96
N TYR A 98 3.86 -6.46 5.50
CA TYR A 98 4.30 -6.02 6.80
C TYR A 98 5.20 -4.81 6.65
N VAL A 99 5.05 -3.84 7.56
CA VAL A 99 5.81 -2.60 7.53
C VAL A 99 6.18 -2.16 8.95
N LYS A 100 7.42 -1.65 9.09
CA LYS A 100 7.91 -1.00 10.28
C LYS A 100 8.57 0.31 9.90
N PHE A 101 8.19 1.38 10.57
CA PHE A 101 8.82 2.70 10.42
C PHE A 101 9.89 2.88 11.49
N HIS A 102 10.98 3.56 11.14
CA HIS A 102 12.01 3.90 12.13
C HIS A 102 11.38 4.71 13.31
N PRO A 103 11.78 4.49 14.59
CA PRO A 103 11.19 5.22 15.72
C PRO A 103 11.24 6.75 15.63
N ARG A 104 12.18 7.29 14.85
CA ARG A 104 12.30 8.71 14.56
C ARG A 104 11.90 9.04 13.12
N ILE A 105 10.97 8.29 12.51
CA ILE A 105 10.52 8.55 11.15
C ILE A 105 9.98 9.99 11.02
N GLY A 106 10.18 10.61 9.86
CA GLY A 106 9.51 11.84 9.47
C GLY A 106 8.19 11.57 8.73
N TYR A 107 7.62 12.60 8.13
CA TYR A 107 6.49 12.44 7.23
C TYR A 107 6.94 11.80 5.92
N ILE A 108 6.07 11.01 5.33
CA ILE A 108 6.26 10.34 4.02
C ILE A 108 5.37 11.05 3.00
N HIS A 109 5.83 11.14 1.75
CA HIS A 109 5.08 11.83 0.69
C HIS A 109 4.11 10.88 -0.02
N HIS A 110 4.62 9.75 -0.54
CA HIS A 110 3.80 8.69 -1.13
C HIS A 110 4.29 7.32 -0.68
N PHE A 111 3.38 6.37 -0.69
CA PHE A 111 3.66 5.03 -0.18
C PHE A 111 3.06 3.95 -1.11
N VAL A 112 2.84 2.76 -0.58
CA VAL A 112 2.42 1.57 -1.33
C VAL A 112 1.17 1.81 -2.16
N THR A 113 1.19 1.45 -3.45
CA THR A 113 0.11 1.79 -4.39
C THR A 113 -0.30 0.62 -5.28
N LEU A 114 -1.61 0.42 -5.43
CA LEU A 114 -2.22 -0.49 -6.38
C LEU A 114 -2.66 0.28 -7.63
N TRP A 115 -2.42 -0.30 -8.81
CA TRP A 115 -2.70 0.34 -10.10
C TRP A 115 -3.49 -0.54 -11.06
N ALA A 116 -4.39 0.11 -11.79
CA ALA A 116 -4.93 -0.36 -13.06
C ALA A 116 -4.35 0.54 -14.17
N ASP A 117 -3.61 -0.02 -15.11
CA ASP A 117 -2.93 0.73 -16.15
C ASP A 117 -2.97 -0.03 -17.47
N ARG A 118 -3.47 0.60 -18.54
CA ARG A 118 -3.52 -0.03 -19.88
C ARG A 118 -2.16 -0.23 -20.52
N THR A 119 -1.21 0.62 -20.15
CA THR A 119 0.17 0.55 -20.62
C THR A 119 1.10 0.61 -19.41
N PRO A 120 1.13 -0.48 -18.64
CA PRO A 120 1.85 -0.46 -17.36
C PRO A 120 3.33 -0.17 -17.60
N THR A 121 3.79 0.89 -16.95
CA THR A 121 5.18 1.33 -16.95
C THR A 121 5.60 1.68 -15.53
N PRO A 122 6.86 1.49 -15.17
CA PRO A 122 7.36 1.98 -13.90
C PRO A 122 7.36 3.51 -13.83
N TRP A 123 7.69 4.05 -12.68
CA TRP A 123 7.84 5.49 -12.44
C TRP A 123 8.91 6.12 -13.39
N PRO A 124 8.73 7.35 -13.86
CA PRO A 124 7.60 8.26 -13.63
C PRO A 124 6.43 8.04 -14.60
N LYS A 125 5.19 8.06 -14.07
CA LYS A 125 3.95 7.90 -14.86
C LYS A 125 3.49 9.19 -15.56
N GLY A 126 3.94 10.36 -15.11
CA GLY A 126 3.55 11.65 -15.67
C GLY A 126 2.11 12.09 -15.41
N TRP A 127 1.45 11.51 -14.41
CA TRP A 127 0.05 11.82 -14.05
C TRP A 127 -0.11 12.85 -12.93
N ALA A 128 0.96 13.22 -12.23
CA ALA A 128 0.92 14.24 -11.20
C ALA A 128 0.26 15.54 -11.71
N GLY A 129 -0.77 16.01 -11.02
CA GLY A 129 -1.56 17.18 -11.38
C GLY A 129 -2.55 17.01 -12.53
N LYS A 130 -2.67 15.80 -13.12
CA LYS A 130 -3.54 15.50 -14.26
C LYS A 130 -4.66 14.54 -13.88
N LYS A 131 -5.83 14.75 -14.46
CA LYS A 131 -6.97 13.83 -14.33
C LYS A 131 -6.80 12.66 -15.29
N PRO A 132 -6.84 11.40 -14.80
CA PRO A 132 -6.83 10.23 -15.67
C PRO A 132 -8.08 10.18 -16.55
N SER A 133 -7.96 9.62 -17.76
CA SER A 133 -9.13 9.16 -18.50
C SER A 133 -9.59 7.81 -17.91
N GLY A 134 -10.90 7.58 -17.88
CA GLY A 134 -11.47 6.40 -17.23
C GLY A 134 -11.16 5.07 -17.91
N ASP A 135 -10.50 5.09 -19.05
CA ASP A 135 -10.07 3.93 -19.81
C ASP A 135 -8.55 3.71 -19.83
N ALA A 136 -7.77 4.64 -19.29
CA ALA A 136 -6.32 4.58 -19.29
C ALA A 136 -5.74 4.08 -17.98
N LEU A 137 -6.21 4.66 -16.86
CA LEU A 137 -5.63 4.34 -15.57
C LEU A 137 -6.55 4.74 -14.41
N PHE A 138 -6.45 4.02 -13.28
CA PHE A 138 -6.78 4.47 -11.94
C PHE A 138 -5.81 3.85 -10.93
N SER A 139 -5.67 4.49 -9.78
CA SER A 139 -4.80 3.99 -8.71
C SER A 139 -5.25 4.45 -7.35
N SER A 140 -4.81 3.73 -6.33
CA SER A 140 -4.93 4.18 -4.95
C SER A 140 -3.72 3.76 -4.13
N GLY A 141 -3.05 4.74 -3.52
CA GLY A 141 -1.98 4.52 -2.56
C GLY A 141 -2.56 4.38 -1.16
N ILE A 142 -2.14 3.36 -0.42
CA ILE A 142 -2.29 3.28 1.03
C ILE A 142 -1.06 3.91 1.65
N GLU A 143 -1.22 5.06 2.29
CA GLU A 143 -0.07 5.86 2.73
C GLU A 143 -0.30 6.56 4.08
N PRO A 144 0.76 6.87 4.85
CA PRO A 144 0.68 7.70 6.02
C PRO A 144 0.31 9.15 5.67
N TRP A 145 -0.59 9.75 6.45
CA TRP A 145 -1.05 11.12 6.27
C TRP A 145 -1.07 11.92 7.57
N HIS A 146 -0.50 13.10 7.55
CA HIS A 146 -0.33 13.94 8.74
C HIS A 146 -1.46 14.95 8.96
N ASP A 147 -2.40 15.09 8.02
CA ASP A 147 -3.55 16.02 8.11
C ASP A 147 -3.15 17.44 8.54
N GLY A 148 -2.29 18.09 7.76
CA GLY A 148 -1.81 19.45 8.09
C GLY A 148 -1.02 19.53 9.41
N ASN A 149 -0.26 18.50 9.75
CA ASN A 149 0.49 18.34 11.00
C ASN A 149 -0.38 18.10 12.27
N LYS A 150 -1.61 17.66 12.08
CA LYS A 150 -2.49 17.25 13.18
C LYS A 150 -1.97 15.99 13.87
N TYR A 151 -1.46 15.02 13.09
CA TYR A 151 -0.91 13.78 13.61
C TYR A 151 0.63 13.84 13.65
N PRO A 152 1.29 13.21 14.64
CA PRO A 152 2.74 13.05 14.63
C PRO A 152 3.20 12.13 13.51
N PRO A 153 4.47 12.22 13.06
CA PRO A 153 5.00 11.31 12.05
C PRO A 153 4.90 9.82 12.46
N PRO A 154 4.61 8.93 11.51
CA PRO A 154 4.36 9.19 10.09
C PRO A 154 2.94 9.67 9.78
N GLY A 155 1.99 9.65 10.73
CA GLY A 155 0.60 10.05 10.57
C GLY A 155 -0.39 8.92 10.83
N VAL A 156 -1.48 8.91 10.07
CA VAL A 156 -2.52 7.87 10.05
C VAL A 156 -2.63 7.25 8.66
N TRP A 157 -3.12 6.03 8.55
CA TRP A 157 -3.35 5.42 7.25
C TRP A 157 -4.51 6.07 6.52
N HIS A 158 -4.37 6.32 5.22
CA HIS A 158 -5.43 6.77 4.36
C HIS A 158 -5.22 6.29 2.92
N PHE A 159 -6.24 6.43 2.06
CA PHE A 159 -6.04 6.28 0.64
C PHE A 159 -5.83 7.63 -0.04
N TYR A 160 -4.91 7.65 -0.99
CA TYR A 160 -4.64 8.73 -1.93
C TYR A 160 -4.92 8.22 -3.34
N SER A 161 -6.06 8.62 -3.92
CA SER A 161 -6.63 7.95 -5.08
C SER A 161 -6.72 8.85 -6.31
N TYR A 162 -6.41 8.28 -7.47
CA TYR A 162 -6.58 8.87 -8.79
C TYR A 162 -7.57 8.07 -9.61
N TRP A 163 -8.58 8.74 -10.18
CA TRP A 163 -9.55 8.15 -11.11
C TRP A 163 -10.23 9.24 -11.94
N HIS A 164 -10.98 8.88 -12.97
CA HIS A 164 -11.56 9.82 -13.94
C HIS A 164 -12.67 10.72 -13.39
N GLU A 165 -13.24 10.43 -12.22
CA GLU A 165 -14.23 11.29 -11.55
C GLU A 165 -13.66 12.03 -10.33
N MET A 166 -12.34 11.94 -10.11
CA MET A 166 -11.68 12.68 -9.03
C MET A 166 -11.90 14.20 -9.17
N LYS A 167 -11.87 14.89 -8.04
CA LYS A 167 -12.06 16.35 -7.97
C LYS A 167 -10.71 17.05 -8.05
N PRO A 168 -10.66 18.23 -8.72
CA PRO A 168 -9.47 19.09 -8.69
C PRO A 168 -9.31 19.76 -7.32
N ASP A 169 -8.13 20.29 -7.07
CA ASP A 169 -7.87 21.25 -5.99
C ASP A 169 -8.49 22.62 -6.28
N GLY A 170 -8.30 23.59 -5.36
CA GLY A 170 -8.85 24.94 -5.47
C GLY A 170 -8.32 25.79 -6.65
N VAL A 171 -7.27 25.33 -7.34
CA VAL A 171 -6.64 26.00 -8.50
C VAL A 171 -6.73 25.18 -9.78
N GLY A 172 -7.43 24.06 -9.76
CA GLY A 172 -7.75 23.25 -10.95
C GLY A 172 -6.77 22.14 -11.26
N HIS A 173 -5.82 21.83 -10.38
CA HIS A 173 -4.93 20.67 -10.52
C HIS A 173 -5.60 19.41 -9.97
N TYR A 174 -5.26 18.27 -10.55
CA TYR A 174 -5.76 16.96 -10.14
C TYR A 174 -4.66 16.22 -9.37
N TRP A 175 -4.57 16.50 -8.07
CA TRP A 175 -3.82 15.70 -7.11
C TRP A 175 -4.72 14.61 -6.55
N GLY A 176 -4.17 13.53 -6.04
CA GLY A 176 -4.96 12.43 -5.49
C GLY A 176 -6.00 12.90 -4.47
N ASN A 177 -7.18 12.33 -4.51
CA ASN A 177 -8.20 12.61 -3.50
C ASN A 177 -8.05 11.69 -2.30
N PHE A 178 -8.29 12.23 -1.12
CA PHE A 178 -8.11 11.55 0.17
C PHE A 178 -9.37 10.80 0.59
N PHE A 179 -9.18 9.57 1.06
CA PHE A 179 -10.22 8.79 1.71
C PHE A 179 -9.74 8.37 3.10
N ASN A 180 -10.30 8.99 4.12
CA ASN A 180 -9.85 8.88 5.50
C ASN A 180 -10.86 8.12 6.33
N ALA A 181 -10.38 7.32 7.30
CA ALA A 181 -11.18 6.64 8.31
C ALA A 181 -10.70 7.04 9.71
N PRO A 182 -11.59 7.08 10.71
CA PRO A 182 -11.19 7.30 12.10
C PRO A 182 -10.28 6.16 12.58
N GLN A 183 -9.11 6.52 13.12
CA GLN A 183 -8.11 5.58 13.62
C GLN A 183 -7.10 6.28 14.52
N GLU A 184 -6.34 5.50 15.28
CA GLU A 184 -5.19 5.99 16.03
C GLU A 184 -3.99 6.23 15.09
N PRO A 185 -3.05 7.13 15.46
CA PRO A 185 -1.81 7.32 14.72
C PRO A 185 -0.99 6.04 14.61
N ILE A 186 -0.28 5.91 13.50
CA ILE A 186 0.68 4.82 13.28
C ILE A 186 1.77 4.89 14.34
N GLU A 187 2.06 3.78 15.00
CA GLU A 187 3.11 3.66 16.02
C GLU A 187 4.46 3.35 15.37
N PRO A 188 5.42 4.30 15.32
CA PRO A 188 6.76 4.03 14.82
C PRO A 188 7.52 3.03 15.69
N GLY A 189 8.38 2.22 15.07
CA GLY A 189 9.16 1.20 15.78
C GLY A 189 8.45 -0.14 15.93
N ARG A 190 7.16 -0.21 15.66
CA ARG A 190 6.36 -1.45 15.67
C ARG A 190 6.13 -1.99 14.25
N TRP A 191 6.25 -3.30 14.09
CA TRP A 191 5.75 -3.97 12.89
C TRP A 191 4.22 -3.95 12.88
N CYS A 192 3.63 -3.62 11.75
CA CYS A 192 2.20 -3.77 11.53
C CYS A 192 1.94 -4.50 10.20
N CYS A 193 0.88 -5.27 10.17
CA CYS A 193 0.34 -5.90 8.97
C CYS A 193 -0.66 -4.94 8.34
N VAL A 194 -0.39 -4.46 7.14
CA VAL A 194 -1.31 -3.63 6.37
C VAL A 194 -1.81 -4.42 5.18
N GLU A 195 -3.11 -4.39 4.96
CA GLU A 195 -3.72 -4.92 3.73
C GLU A 195 -4.59 -3.84 3.10
N ALA A 196 -4.40 -3.61 1.80
CA ALA A 196 -5.21 -2.71 1.00
C ALA A 196 -5.94 -3.48 -0.09
N MET A 197 -7.20 -3.10 -0.37
CA MET A 197 -8.02 -3.68 -1.42
C MET A 197 -8.55 -2.60 -2.34
N LEU A 198 -8.49 -2.85 -3.64
CA LEU A 198 -9.24 -2.14 -4.66
C LEU A 198 -10.13 -3.12 -5.42
N GLN A 199 -11.38 -2.74 -5.64
CA GLN A 199 -12.29 -3.44 -6.53
C GLN A 199 -12.81 -2.45 -7.58
N ALA A 200 -12.55 -2.75 -8.84
CA ALA A 200 -13.10 -1.99 -9.96
C ALA A 200 -14.62 -2.13 -10.00
N ASN A 201 -15.31 -1.11 -10.51
CA ASN A 201 -16.75 -1.17 -10.77
C ASN A 201 -17.07 -2.29 -11.76
N SER A 202 -18.23 -2.95 -11.56
CA SER A 202 -18.66 -4.14 -12.32
C SER A 202 -18.89 -3.86 -13.82
N LYS A 203 -19.36 -2.65 -14.15
CA LYS A 203 -19.63 -2.16 -15.50
C LYS A 203 -19.13 -0.71 -15.62
N PRO A 204 -18.84 -0.24 -16.85
CA PRO A 204 -18.40 1.14 -17.07
C PRO A 204 -19.31 2.21 -16.46
N GLU A 205 -20.61 1.97 -16.40
CA GLU A 205 -21.61 2.90 -15.89
C GLU A 205 -21.93 2.72 -14.40
N ALA A 206 -21.53 1.59 -13.79
CA ALA A 206 -21.84 1.29 -12.41
C ALA A 206 -20.93 2.06 -11.44
N ALA A 207 -21.52 2.58 -10.37
CA ALA A 207 -20.79 3.19 -9.26
C ALA A 207 -20.78 2.19 -8.06
N ASP A 208 -20.26 1.00 -8.29
CA ASP A 208 -20.20 -0.10 -7.32
C ASP A 208 -18.77 -0.57 -7.04
N GLY A 209 -17.79 0.16 -7.52
CA GLY A 209 -16.39 -0.04 -7.14
C GLY A 209 -16.13 0.40 -5.70
N GLU A 210 -15.09 -0.17 -5.11
CA GLU A 210 -14.78 0.06 -3.70
C GLU A 210 -13.28 0.00 -3.43
N GLN A 211 -12.89 0.51 -2.27
CA GLN A 211 -11.58 0.30 -1.67
C GLN A 211 -11.71 0.14 -0.17
N ALA A 212 -10.86 -0.69 0.40
CA ALA A 212 -10.83 -0.94 1.84
C ALA A 212 -9.41 -1.21 2.33
N PHE A 213 -9.16 -0.97 3.62
CA PHE A 213 -7.89 -1.33 4.21
C PHE A 213 -8.04 -1.86 5.63
N TRP A 214 -7.10 -2.70 6.00
CA TRP A 214 -6.97 -3.35 7.31
C TRP A 214 -5.62 -3.03 7.91
N VAL A 215 -5.57 -2.96 9.21
CA VAL A 215 -4.34 -2.91 10.01
C VAL A 215 -4.40 -4.03 11.04
N ASP A 216 -3.38 -4.88 11.05
CA ASP A 216 -3.30 -6.06 11.95
C ASP A 216 -4.55 -6.94 11.90
N GLY A 217 -5.12 -7.13 10.70
CA GLY A 217 -6.32 -7.92 10.45
C GLY A 217 -7.64 -7.26 10.86
N LYS A 218 -7.62 -6.05 11.42
CA LYS A 218 -8.83 -5.26 11.77
C LYS A 218 -9.20 -4.34 10.60
N PRO A 219 -10.44 -4.38 10.10
CA PRO A 219 -10.89 -3.45 9.06
C PRO A 219 -10.99 -2.04 9.62
N ILE A 220 -10.31 -1.08 8.97
CA ILE A 220 -10.23 0.31 9.40
C ILE A 220 -11.07 1.22 8.49
N GLY A 221 -10.94 1.09 7.19
CA GLY A 221 -11.64 1.93 6.23
C GLY A 221 -12.28 1.12 5.10
N HIS A 222 -13.52 1.49 4.72
CA HIS A 222 -14.24 0.91 3.60
C HIS A 222 -15.00 2.01 2.87
N PHE A 223 -14.70 2.22 1.61
CA PHE A 223 -15.24 3.28 0.77
C PHE A 223 -15.85 2.66 -0.48
N GLN A 224 -17.13 2.88 -0.68
CA GLN A 224 -17.95 2.27 -1.72
C GLN A 224 -18.55 3.35 -2.65
N GLY A 225 -19.18 2.91 -3.72
CA GLY A 225 -19.86 3.80 -4.65
C GLY A 225 -18.92 4.54 -5.60
N ILE A 226 -17.75 3.95 -5.88
CA ILE A 226 -16.73 4.57 -6.72
C ILE A 226 -16.82 4.02 -8.14
N ARG A 227 -16.85 4.91 -9.13
CA ARG A 227 -16.70 4.53 -10.53
C ARG A 227 -15.25 4.70 -10.97
N TRP A 228 -14.44 3.68 -10.71
CA TRP A 228 -13.00 3.70 -10.97
C TRP A 228 -12.67 3.84 -12.45
N ARG A 229 -13.43 3.15 -13.30
CA ARG A 229 -13.15 3.04 -14.73
C ARG A 229 -14.40 3.23 -15.60
N SER A 230 -14.19 3.71 -16.82
CA SER A 230 -15.21 3.81 -17.87
C SER A 230 -15.05 2.72 -18.95
N SER A 231 -14.18 1.74 -18.72
CA SER A 231 -13.93 0.60 -19.61
C SER A 231 -13.64 -0.65 -18.80
N ASP A 232 -14.30 -1.76 -19.09
CA ASP A 232 -14.08 -3.07 -18.50
C ASP A 232 -12.73 -3.71 -18.88
N LYS A 233 -12.08 -3.17 -19.92
CA LYS A 233 -10.73 -3.57 -20.33
C LYS A 233 -9.63 -3.05 -19.40
N LEU A 234 -9.93 -2.02 -18.62
CA LEU A 234 -8.99 -1.50 -17.62
C LEU A 234 -9.08 -2.36 -16.36
N LYS A 235 -8.00 -3.08 -16.03
CA LYS A 235 -7.90 -4.03 -14.93
C LYS A 235 -6.79 -3.62 -13.99
N LEU A 236 -6.94 -3.94 -12.71
CA LEU A 236 -5.87 -3.88 -11.72
C LEU A 236 -4.77 -4.88 -12.14
N ASN A 237 -3.57 -4.42 -12.34
CA ASN A 237 -2.48 -5.20 -12.93
C ASN A 237 -1.08 -4.82 -12.48
N SER A 238 -0.96 -3.93 -11.50
CA SER A 238 0.36 -3.50 -11.01
C SER A 238 0.32 -3.21 -9.52
N PHE A 239 1.41 -3.57 -8.86
CA PHE A 239 1.68 -3.30 -7.46
C PHE A 239 3.00 -2.57 -7.31
N TRP A 240 3.01 -1.47 -6.55
CA TRP A 240 4.17 -0.69 -6.21
C TRP A 240 4.43 -0.73 -4.72
N LEU A 241 5.54 -1.32 -4.36
CA LEU A 241 6.14 -1.13 -3.05
C LEU A 241 6.95 0.16 -3.13
N LEU A 242 6.39 1.23 -2.65
CA LEU A 242 6.93 2.57 -2.76
C LEU A 242 7.15 3.15 -1.37
N ASP A 243 8.33 3.68 -1.11
CA ASP A 243 8.59 4.70 -0.09
C ASP A 243 9.19 5.91 -0.79
N TYR A 244 8.44 7.02 -0.80
CA TYR A 244 8.88 8.25 -1.44
C TYR A 244 8.84 9.41 -0.47
N VAL A 245 10.01 9.99 -0.23
CA VAL A 245 10.18 11.15 0.64
C VAL A 245 10.76 12.31 -0.17
N SER A 246 9.93 13.34 -0.40
CA SER A 246 10.38 14.55 -1.09
C SER A 246 11.15 15.49 -0.16
N ASN A 247 12.01 16.34 -0.74
CA ASN A 247 12.73 17.36 0.02
C ASN A 247 11.79 18.30 0.78
N GLU A 248 10.62 18.61 0.22
CA GLU A 248 9.62 19.46 0.86
C GLU A 248 9.05 18.80 2.11
N VAL A 249 8.70 17.51 2.02
CA VAL A 249 8.19 16.75 3.17
C VAL A 249 9.26 16.56 4.24
N MET A 250 10.53 16.35 3.85
CA MET A 250 11.65 16.30 4.79
C MET A 250 11.81 17.62 5.55
N LYS A 251 11.77 18.75 4.83
CA LYS A 251 11.85 20.08 5.42
C LYS A 251 10.70 20.31 6.41
N GLN A 252 9.46 20.06 6.00
CA GLN A 252 8.27 20.18 6.85
C GLN A 252 8.36 19.33 8.11
N SER A 253 8.84 18.09 7.98
CA SER A 253 9.05 17.21 9.13
C SER A 253 10.07 17.77 10.10
N ASN A 254 11.24 18.20 9.60
CA ASN A 254 12.35 18.64 10.43
C ASN A 254 12.11 19.99 11.12
N GLU A 255 11.29 20.86 10.56
CA GLU A 255 10.89 22.11 11.20
C GLU A 255 10.12 21.88 12.51
N LYS A 256 9.28 20.86 12.58
CA LYS A 256 8.47 20.54 13.76
C LYS A 256 9.08 19.42 14.62
N TYR A 257 9.74 18.47 13.99
CA TYR A 257 10.32 17.28 14.61
C TYR A 257 11.78 17.13 14.13
N PRO A 258 12.78 17.68 14.81
CA PRO A 258 14.17 17.62 14.37
C PRO A 258 14.72 16.18 14.40
N ASP A 259 15.82 15.96 13.71
CA ASP A 259 16.59 14.70 13.67
C ASP A 259 15.79 13.48 13.21
N ARG A 260 14.96 13.66 12.17
CA ARG A 260 14.21 12.55 11.58
C ARG A 260 15.12 11.60 10.80
N VAL A 261 14.74 10.32 10.82
CA VAL A 261 15.41 9.22 10.10
C VAL A 261 14.39 8.58 9.17
N TYR A 262 14.67 8.63 7.87
CA TYR A 262 13.75 8.13 6.85
C TYR A 262 14.15 6.71 6.47
N GLU A 263 13.74 5.75 7.29
CA GLU A 263 13.96 4.32 7.09
C GLU A 263 12.68 3.55 7.35
N VAL A 264 12.37 2.66 6.41
CA VAL A 264 11.18 1.80 6.45
C VAL A 264 11.61 0.37 6.14
N TRP A 265 11.07 -0.60 6.85
CA TRP A 265 11.26 -2.03 6.60
C TRP A 265 9.97 -2.63 6.07
N PHE A 266 10.09 -3.49 5.07
CA PHE A 266 8.98 -4.26 4.50
C PHE A 266 9.30 -5.74 4.51
N ASP A 267 8.25 -6.56 4.69
CA ASP A 267 8.37 -8.01 4.67
C ASP A 267 7.05 -8.71 4.32
N ASP A 268 7.12 -10.01 4.05
CA ASP A 268 5.98 -10.92 3.87
C ASP A 268 4.88 -10.33 2.99
N ILE A 269 5.21 -9.99 1.73
CA ILE A 269 4.29 -9.37 0.79
C ILE A 269 3.51 -10.44 0.05
N VAL A 270 2.19 -10.33 0.04
CA VAL A 270 1.30 -11.14 -0.80
C VAL A 270 0.32 -10.24 -1.54
N VAL A 271 0.18 -10.45 -2.85
CA VAL A 271 -0.84 -9.82 -3.69
C VAL A 271 -1.79 -10.90 -4.19
N ALA A 272 -3.09 -10.73 -4.01
CA ALA A 272 -4.10 -11.74 -4.32
C ALA A 272 -5.42 -11.11 -4.82
N THR A 273 -6.36 -11.96 -5.26
CA THR A 273 -7.72 -11.52 -5.62
C THR A 273 -8.70 -11.53 -4.45
N ASP A 274 -8.33 -12.15 -3.34
CA ASP A 274 -9.13 -12.28 -2.13
C ASP A 274 -8.39 -11.76 -0.90
N TYR A 275 -9.13 -11.52 0.18
CA TYR A 275 -8.59 -11.10 1.47
C TYR A 275 -7.56 -12.11 1.99
N ILE A 276 -6.36 -11.61 2.29
CA ILE A 276 -5.21 -12.42 2.66
C ILE A 276 -5.15 -12.62 4.18
N GLY A 277 -5.28 -11.55 4.94
CA GLY A 277 -5.15 -11.54 6.38
C GLY A 277 -3.70 -11.64 6.88
N PRO A 278 -3.49 -11.44 8.19
CA PRO A 278 -2.17 -11.54 8.79
C PRO A 278 -1.65 -12.99 8.85
N LEU A 279 -0.34 -13.14 8.99
CA LEU A 279 0.31 -14.42 9.33
C LEU A 279 -0.29 -15.02 10.59
N GLN A 280 -0.37 -16.35 10.66
CA GLN A 280 -0.81 -17.04 11.87
C GLN A 280 0.06 -16.66 13.08
N GLY A 281 -0.59 -16.34 14.21
CA GLY A 281 0.11 -15.96 15.44
C GLY A 281 0.70 -14.54 15.43
N PHE A 282 0.53 -13.75 14.36
CA PHE A 282 0.77 -12.32 14.44
C PHE A 282 -0.26 -11.71 15.39
N ALA A 283 0.20 -11.20 16.54
CA ALA A 283 -0.69 -10.76 17.59
C ALA A 283 -1.49 -9.53 17.14
N VAL A 284 -2.80 -9.71 17.03
CA VAL A 284 -3.75 -8.59 17.04
C VAL A 284 -3.69 -8.05 18.47
N THR A 285 -2.92 -7.00 18.73
CA THR A 285 -2.95 -6.31 20.03
C THR A 285 -4.35 -5.76 20.25
N GLU A 286 -5.00 -6.21 21.31
CA GLU A 286 -6.31 -5.73 21.76
C GLU A 286 -6.30 -4.24 22.09
#